data_ab94e342aed323b6335d4a71da1d5bd9
#
_entry.id   ab94e342aed323b6335d4a71da1d5bd9
#
_cell.length_a   1.000
_cell.length_b   1.000
_cell.length_c   1.000
_cell.angle_alpha   90.00
_cell.angle_beta   90.00
_cell.angle_gamma   90.00
#
_symmetry.space_group_name_H-M   'P 1'
#
loop_
_entity.id
_entity.type
_entity.pdbx_description
1 polymer ?
#
loop_
_entity_poly.entity_id
_entity_poly.type
_entity_poly.pdbx_seq_one_letter_code
_entity_poly.pdbx_strand_id
1 'polypeptide(L)'
;MRRGFTLIRTRLCRNLVNVRGFTLIELLVVITIVGILIGLSVFGLQGSRESSRDARRKADLELVRSGIEIYKSDCLNYPIATYTTNWPSSIVGDGSPTACAVSNVYLSSPSDPASPNRNYYYTSDGTTYTLCASLEQGSGGVPSGCGSCTVACNYKVTNP
;
A
#
# COMPACT_ATOMS: atom_id res chain seq x y z
N MET A 1 -72.16 38.64 -25.54
CA MET A 1 -71.60 37.37 -25.00
C MET A 1 -70.40 37.68 -24.13
N ARG A 2 -70.56 37.75 -22.81
CA ARG A 2 -69.46 37.97 -21.85
C ARG A 2 -69.12 36.61 -21.18
N ARG A 3 -67.91 36.14 -21.45
CA ARG A 3 -67.40 34.89 -20.80
C ARG A 3 -66.77 35.30 -19.49
N GLY A 4 -67.39 34.84 -18.37
CA GLY A 4 -66.83 35.01 -17.04
C GLY A 4 -65.64 34.09 -16.80
N PHE A 5 -64.52 34.68 -16.33
CA PHE A 5 -63.30 33.96 -15.97
C PHE A 5 -63.38 33.65 -14.49
N THR A 6 -63.59 32.36 -14.14
CA THR A 6 -63.63 31.89 -12.78
C THR A 6 -62.23 31.62 -12.29
N LEU A 7 -61.72 32.48 -11.39
CA LEU A 7 -60.43 32.29 -10.72
C LEU A 7 -60.56 31.21 -9.65
N ILE A 8 -60.00 30.02 -9.89
CA ILE A 8 -59.86 28.98 -8.91
C ILE A 8 -58.76 29.39 -7.93
N ARG A 9 -59.14 29.81 -6.73
CA ARG A 9 -58.23 30.07 -5.62
C ARG A 9 -57.81 28.75 -5.00
N THR A 10 -56.69 28.18 -5.41
CA THR A 10 -56.04 27.07 -4.75
C THR A 10 -55.47 27.54 -3.40
N ARG A 11 -56.09 27.14 -2.33
CA ARG A 11 -55.56 27.30 -0.97
C ARG A 11 -54.38 26.34 -0.84
N LEU A 12 -53.16 26.84 -0.94
CA LEU A 12 -51.98 26.10 -0.46
C LEU A 12 -52.09 26.02 1.04
N CYS A 13 -52.46 24.83 1.57
CA CYS A 13 -52.23 24.48 2.97
C CYS A 13 -50.71 24.45 3.19
N ARG A 14 -50.16 25.55 3.69
CA ARG A 14 -48.81 25.55 4.24
C ARG A 14 -48.86 24.74 5.54
N ASN A 15 -48.47 23.46 5.47
CA ASN A 15 -48.08 22.72 6.65
C ASN A 15 -46.85 23.41 7.24
N LEU A 16 -47.07 24.22 8.26
CA LEU A 16 -45.99 24.77 9.09
C LEU A 16 -45.34 23.58 9.83
N VAL A 17 -44.36 22.94 9.21
CA VAL A 17 -43.47 22.03 9.90
C VAL A 17 -42.81 22.88 10.98
N ASN A 18 -43.08 22.53 12.23
CA ASN A 18 -42.52 23.20 13.41
C ASN A 18 -41.03 22.87 13.47
N VAL A 19 -40.22 23.62 12.76
CA VAL A 19 -38.77 23.48 12.71
C VAL A 19 -38.25 23.99 14.05
N ARG A 20 -38.00 23.08 14.98
CA ARG A 20 -37.28 23.42 16.23
C ARG A 20 -35.90 23.92 15.85
N GLY A 21 -35.64 25.19 16.09
CA GLY A 21 -34.32 25.78 15.87
C GLY A 21 -33.32 25.24 16.90
N PHE A 22 -32.08 24.99 16.46
CA PHE A 22 -30.96 24.64 17.32
C PHE A 22 -30.59 25.82 18.25
N THR A 23 -30.27 25.52 19.49
CA THR A 23 -29.75 26.53 20.42
C THR A 23 -28.24 26.73 20.16
N LEU A 24 -27.76 27.96 20.41
CA LEU A 24 -26.32 28.29 20.24
C LEU A 24 -25.43 27.42 21.14
N ILE A 25 -25.91 27.11 22.36
CA ILE A 25 -25.17 26.25 23.30
C ILE A 25 -25.07 24.79 22.82
N GLU A 26 -26.11 24.28 22.20
CA GLU A 26 -26.14 22.92 21.66
C GLU A 26 -25.14 22.77 20.50
N LEU A 27 -25.03 23.78 19.63
CA LEU A 27 -24.00 23.80 18.58
C LEU A 27 -22.60 23.90 19.18
N LEU A 28 -22.40 24.77 20.21
CA LEU A 28 -21.10 24.95 20.84
C LEU A 28 -20.59 23.65 21.49
N VAL A 29 -21.46 22.95 22.23
CA VAL A 29 -21.10 21.67 22.87
C VAL A 29 -20.73 20.63 21.84
N VAL A 30 -21.46 20.52 20.72
CA VAL A 30 -21.17 19.54 19.67
C VAL A 30 -19.80 19.81 19.03
N ILE A 31 -19.49 21.06 18.65
CA ILE A 31 -18.21 21.37 18.03
C ILE A 31 -17.02 21.16 18.99
N THR A 32 -17.20 21.38 20.30
CA THR A 32 -16.15 21.11 21.27
C THR A 32 -15.86 19.62 21.42
N ILE A 33 -16.90 18.78 21.51
CA ILE A 33 -16.74 17.32 21.58
C ILE A 33 -16.10 16.78 20.30
N VAL A 34 -16.57 17.22 19.12
CA VAL A 34 -16.00 16.82 17.83
C VAL A 34 -14.55 17.24 17.71
N GLY A 35 -14.21 18.45 18.15
CA GLY A 35 -12.83 18.97 18.17
C GLY A 35 -11.89 18.10 19.00
N ILE A 36 -12.33 17.68 20.20
CA ILE A 36 -11.54 16.79 21.06
C ILE A 36 -11.36 15.40 20.40
N LEU A 37 -12.42 14.83 19.84
CA LEU A 37 -12.36 13.51 19.19
C LEU A 37 -11.43 13.51 17.98
N ILE A 38 -11.49 14.54 17.13
CA ILE A 38 -10.58 14.69 15.99
C ILE A 38 -9.14 14.83 16.47
N GLY A 39 -8.89 15.66 17.49
CA GLY A 39 -7.57 15.85 18.07
C GLY A 39 -6.93 14.53 18.51
N LEU A 40 -7.66 13.69 19.25
CA LEU A 40 -7.17 12.38 19.69
C LEU A 40 -6.94 11.39 18.53
N SER A 41 -7.76 11.45 17.49
CA SER A 41 -7.69 10.53 16.35
C SER A 41 -6.44 10.74 15.50
N VAL A 42 -5.95 11.97 15.34
CA VAL A 42 -4.79 12.30 14.48
C VAL A 42 -3.51 11.61 14.95
N PHE A 43 -3.27 11.53 16.27
CA PHE A 43 -2.07 10.90 16.82
C PHE A 43 -1.99 9.39 16.55
N GLY A 44 -3.14 8.68 16.50
CA GLY A 44 -3.18 7.24 16.24
C GLY A 44 -2.95 6.85 14.77
N LEU A 45 -3.20 7.76 13.83
CA LEU A 45 -3.18 7.44 12.39
C LEU A 45 -1.78 7.28 11.80
N GLN A 46 -0.76 7.95 12.34
CA GLN A 46 0.60 7.89 11.80
C GLN A 46 1.20 6.49 11.97
N GLY A 47 1.19 5.94 13.17
CA GLY A 47 1.69 4.59 13.43
C GLY A 47 0.94 3.50 12.65
N SER A 48 -0.36 3.67 12.45
CA SER A 48 -1.17 2.75 11.64
C SER A 48 -0.75 2.76 10.16
N ARG A 49 -0.45 3.92 9.60
CA ARG A 49 0.04 4.04 8.21
C ARG A 49 1.41 3.42 8.03
N GLU A 50 2.33 3.62 8.96
CA GLU A 50 3.66 2.99 8.95
C GLU A 50 3.55 1.48 9.03
N SER A 51 2.74 0.96 9.97
CA SER A 51 2.48 -0.47 10.10
C SER A 51 1.88 -1.07 8.82
N SER A 52 0.96 -0.36 8.17
CA SER A 52 0.36 -0.79 6.90
C SER A 52 1.40 -0.87 5.77
N ARG A 53 2.30 0.13 5.66
CA ARG A 53 3.39 0.08 4.67
C ARG A 53 4.38 -1.05 4.96
N ASP A 54 4.69 -1.30 6.22
CA ASP A 54 5.57 -2.39 6.62
C ASP A 54 4.96 -3.77 6.36
N ALA A 55 3.65 -3.93 6.59
CA ALA A 55 2.93 -5.14 6.23
C ALA A 55 2.96 -5.38 4.70
N ARG A 56 2.79 -4.32 3.90
CA ARG A 56 2.91 -4.40 2.45
C ARG A 56 4.32 -4.80 2.02
N ARG A 57 5.38 -4.23 2.61
CA ARG A 57 6.77 -4.62 2.31
C ARG A 57 7.03 -6.09 2.56
N LYS A 58 6.54 -6.61 3.70
CA LYS A 58 6.65 -8.05 4.00
C LYS A 58 5.91 -8.90 2.97
N ALA A 59 4.70 -8.52 2.60
CA ALA A 59 3.92 -9.21 1.57
C ALA A 59 4.62 -9.16 0.20
N ASP A 60 5.19 -8.01 -0.17
CA ASP A 60 5.95 -7.84 -1.43
C ASP A 60 7.18 -8.75 -1.46
N LEU A 61 7.93 -8.89 -0.34
CA LEU A 61 9.08 -9.81 -0.28
C LEU A 61 8.66 -11.28 -0.38
N GLU A 62 7.53 -11.67 0.21
CA GLU A 62 7.00 -13.04 0.06
C GLU A 62 6.49 -13.28 -1.37
N LEU A 63 5.91 -12.28 -2.03
CA LEU A 63 5.56 -12.35 -3.44
C LEU A 63 6.79 -12.57 -4.31
N VAL A 64 7.85 -11.79 -4.09
CA VAL A 64 9.14 -11.94 -4.78
C VAL A 64 9.72 -13.33 -4.52
N ARG A 65 9.72 -13.77 -3.26
CA ARG A 65 10.16 -15.12 -2.87
C ARG A 65 9.45 -16.18 -3.68
N SER A 66 8.12 -16.15 -3.71
CA SER A 66 7.34 -17.15 -4.46
C SER A 66 7.66 -17.13 -5.96
N GLY A 67 7.83 -15.95 -6.55
CA GLY A 67 8.18 -15.81 -7.97
C GLY A 67 9.55 -16.39 -8.31
N ILE A 68 10.58 -16.14 -7.48
CA ILE A 68 11.92 -16.67 -7.72
C ILE A 68 12.05 -18.17 -7.40
N GLU A 69 11.19 -18.73 -6.51
CA GLU A 69 11.11 -20.19 -6.34
C GLU A 69 10.52 -20.86 -7.58
N ILE A 70 9.48 -20.26 -8.20
CA ILE A 70 8.93 -20.76 -9.48
C ILE A 70 10.00 -20.63 -10.59
N TYR A 71 10.72 -19.51 -10.65
CA TYR A 71 11.84 -19.35 -11.58
C TYR A 71 12.86 -20.48 -11.43
N LYS A 72 13.26 -20.81 -10.19
CA LYS A 72 14.22 -21.89 -9.92
C LYS A 72 13.71 -23.26 -10.37
N SER A 73 12.40 -23.52 -10.29
CA SER A 73 11.84 -24.82 -10.73
C SER A 73 12.04 -25.06 -12.23
N ASP A 74 12.00 -24.00 -13.04
CA ASP A 74 12.13 -24.06 -14.48
C ASP A 74 13.57 -23.81 -14.97
N CYS A 75 14.28 -22.88 -14.29
CA CYS A 75 15.61 -22.42 -14.67
C CYS A 75 16.75 -23.14 -13.92
N LEU A 76 16.42 -24.01 -12.94
CA LEU A 76 17.33 -24.79 -12.11
C LEU A 76 18.20 -23.97 -11.13
N ASN A 77 18.31 -22.68 -11.34
CA ASN A 77 19.05 -21.73 -10.49
C ASN A 77 18.16 -20.53 -10.15
N TYR A 78 18.54 -19.78 -9.13
CA TYR A 78 17.93 -18.48 -8.87
C TYR A 78 18.46 -17.42 -9.85
N PRO A 79 17.72 -16.34 -10.14
CA PRO A 79 18.21 -15.26 -10.98
C PRO A 79 19.51 -14.67 -10.40
N ILE A 80 20.63 -14.82 -11.12
CA ILE A 80 21.94 -14.32 -10.67
C ILE A 80 21.99 -12.81 -10.89
N ALA A 81 21.82 -12.04 -9.85
CA ALA A 81 21.82 -10.59 -9.91
C ALA A 81 22.00 -9.95 -8.53
N THR A 82 22.34 -8.67 -8.55
CA THR A 82 22.24 -7.80 -7.38
C THR A 82 21.44 -6.56 -7.76
N TYR A 83 20.24 -6.43 -7.18
CA TYR A 83 19.37 -5.29 -7.40
C TYR A 83 19.30 -4.43 -6.14
N THR A 84 19.54 -3.14 -6.29
CA THR A 84 19.43 -2.15 -5.20
C THR A 84 18.33 -1.14 -5.49
N THR A 85 18.56 -0.24 -6.45
CA THR A 85 17.62 0.81 -6.86
C THR A 85 16.93 0.52 -8.18
N ASN A 86 17.57 -0.28 -9.04
CA ASN A 86 17.13 -0.55 -10.41
C ASN A 86 16.63 -1.99 -10.54
N TRP A 87 15.55 -2.30 -9.84
CA TRP A 87 14.88 -3.58 -10.07
C TRP A 87 14.28 -3.61 -11.47
N PRO A 88 14.40 -4.74 -12.21
CA PRO A 88 13.71 -4.89 -13.48
C PRO A 88 12.20 -4.85 -13.24
N SER A 89 11.41 -4.38 -14.19
CA SER A 89 9.94 -4.38 -14.09
C SER A 89 9.36 -5.79 -13.98
N SER A 90 10.07 -6.79 -14.48
CA SER A 90 9.72 -8.20 -14.39
C SER A 90 10.96 -9.08 -14.37
N ILE A 91 10.89 -10.21 -13.71
CA ILE A 91 11.87 -11.29 -13.78
C ILE A 91 11.36 -12.28 -14.83
N VAL A 92 12.17 -12.48 -15.87
CA VAL A 92 11.89 -13.38 -17.00
C VAL A 92 12.91 -14.51 -17.04
N GLY A 93 12.60 -15.58 -17.76
CA GLY A 93 13.53 -16.68 -17.97
C GLY A 93 14.82 -16.27 -18.70
N ASP A 94 15.89 -16.99 -18.47
CA ASP A 94 17.21 -16.75 -19.11
C ASP A 94 17.41 -17.50 -20.43
N GLY A 95 16.45 -18.37 -20.81
CA GLY A 95 16.46 -19.15 -22.04
C GLY A 95 17.06 -20.54 -21.91
N SER A 96 17.56 -20.93 -20.73
CA SER A 96 18.16 -22.25 -20.50
C SER A 96 17.82 -22.79 -19.10
N PRO A 97 17.29 -24.02 -19.00
CA PRO A 97 16.84 -24.94 -20.08
C PRO A 97 15.60 -24.42 -20.82
N THR A 98 15.08 -25.20 -21.76
CA THR A 98 13.91 -24.82 -22.58
C THR A 98 12.68 -24.42 -21.73
N ALA A 99 12.52 -24.98 -20.55
CA ALA A 99 11.48 -24.62 -19.58
C ALA A 99 11.62 -23.17 -19.10
N CYS A 100 12.84 -22.66 -19.03
CA CYS A 100 13.18 -21.30 -18.62
C CYS A 100 13.16 -20.33 -19.82
N ALA A 101 12.10 -20.34 -20.61
CA ALA A 101 12.04 -19.50 -21.82
C ALA A 101 12.02 -18.02 -21.47
N VAL A 102 12.70 -17.19 -22.28
CA VAL A 102 12.72 -15.72 -22.12
C VAL A 102 11.35 -15.05 -22.23
N SER A 103 10.36 -15.76 -22.79
CA SER A 103 8.96 -15.32 -22.85
C SER A 103 8.21 -15.54 -21.54
N ASN A 104 8.74 -16.39 -20.64
CA ASN A 104 8.10 -16.68 -19.36
C ASN A 104 8.35 -15.56 -18.36
N VAL A 105 7.30 -14.96 -17.87
CA VAL A 105 7.37 -13.92 -16.81
C VAL A 105 7.04 -14.60 -15.49
N TYR A 106 8.01 -14.70 -14.60
CA TYR A 106 7.90 -15.35 -13.29
C TYR A 106 7.40 -14.40 -12.21
N LEU A 107 7.75 -13.13 -12.36
CA LEU A 107 7.40 -12.09 -11.39
C LEU A 107 7.29 -10.73 -12.06
N SER A 108 6.24 -9.99 -11.76
CA SER A 108 6.20 -8.54 -11.92
C SER A 108 6.71 -7.90 -10.64
N SER A 109 7.84 -7.21 -10.72
CA SER A 109 8.55 -6.72 -9.53
C SER A 109 7.75 -5.65 -8.81
N PRO A 110 7.46 -5.82 -7.51
CA PRO A 110 6.80 -4.80 -6.73
C PRO A 110 7.74 -3.62 -6.46
N SER A 111 7.17 -2.43 -6.28
CA SER A 111 7.90 -1.25 -5.84
C SER A 111 7.57 -0.91 -4.38
N ASP A 112 8.58 -0.44 -3.64
CA ASP A 112 8.36 0.00 -2.26
C ASP A 112 7.32 1.12 -2.19
N PRO A 113 6.39 1.11 -1.21
CA PRO A 113 5.38 2.16 -1.05
C PRO A 113 5.95 3.58 -0.83
N ALA A 114 7.22 3.68 -0.44
CA ALA A 114 7.93 4.94 -0.24
C ALA A 114 9.04 5.19 -1.28
N SER A 115 9.00 4.47 -2.42
CA SER A 115 9.95 4.72 -3.53
C SER A 115 9.84 6.18 -4.02
N PRO A 116 10.97 6.86 -4.36
CA PRO A 116 12.35 6.36 -4.43
C PRO A 116 13.13 6.39 -3.11
N ASN A 117 12.54 6.87 -2.00
CA ASN A 117 13.25 7.06 -0.73
C ASN A 117 13.61 5.74 -0.03
N ARG A 118 12.90 4.65 -0.35
CA ARG A 118 13.16 3.29 0.09
C ARG A 118 13.01 2.36 -1.10
N ASN A 119 13.85 1.32 -1.15
CA ASN A 119 13.81 0.30 -2.19
C ASN A 119 14.06 -1.07 -1.56
N TYR A 120 13.67 -2.12 -2.28
CA TYR A 120 14.05 -3.48 -1.93
C TYR A 120 15.48 -3.78 -2.40
N TYR A 121 16.14 -4.69 -1.71
CA TYR A 121 17.45 -5.20 -2.08
C TYR A 121 17.34 -6.69 -2.37
N TYR A 122 17.98 -7.13 -3.45
CA TYR A 122 18.11 -8.53 -3.82
C TYR A 122 19.53 -8.83 -4.22
N THR A 123 20.06 -9.97 -3.79
CA THR A 123 21.30 -10.52 -4.29
C THR A 123 21.23 -12.05 -4.32
N SER A 124 21.82 -12.65 -5.33
CA SER A 124 21.89 -14.10 -5.50
C SER A 124 23.15 -14.52 -6.25
N ASP A 125 23.67 -15.68 -5.87
CA ASP A 125 24.75 -16.40 -6.54
C ASP A 125 24.24 -17.54 -7.44
N GLY A 126 22.94 -17.66 -7.62
CA GLY A 126 22.26 -18.72 -8.34
C GLY A 126 21.88 -19.93 -7.48
N THR A 127 22.52 -20.16 -6.35
CA THR A 127 22.21 -21.25 -5.42
C THR A 127 21.46 -20.77 -4.20
N THR A 128 21.82 -19.59 -3.73
CA THR A 128 21.18 -18.91 -2.60
C THR A 128 20.80 -17.49 -2.98
N TYR A 129 19.82 -16.94 -2.24
CA TYR A 129 19.46 -15.54 -2.40
C TYR A 129 19.20 -14.86 -1.05
N THR A 130 19.28 -13.55 -1.09
CA THR A 130 18.95 -12.67 0.02
C THR A 130 18.05 -11.55 -0.50
N LEU A 131 16.88 -11.40 0.11
CA LEU A 131 15.94 -10.32 -0.08
C LEU A 131 15.89 -9.44 1.16
N CYS A 132 15.97 -8.13 1.02
CA CYS A 132 15.92 -7.22 2.15
C CYS A 132 15.00 -6.04 1.89
N ALA A 133 14.42 -5.54 2.98
CA ALA A 133 13.63 -4.33 3.01
C ALA A 133 13.99 -3.46 4.21
N SER A 134 13.62 -2.18 4.16
CA SER A 134 13.69 -1.28 5.29
C SER A 134 12.29 -1.02 5.84
N LEU A 135 11.98 -1.59 7.00
CA LEU A 135 10.74 -1.36 7.72
C LEU A 135 10.83 -0.04 8.51
N GLU A 136 9.72 0.68 8.60
CA GLU A 136 9.63 1.97 9.32
C GLU A 136 9.58 1.76 10.83
N GLN A 137 8.89 0.70 11.27
CA GLN A 137 8.79 0.30 12.68
C GLN A 137 9.79 -0.80 13.07
N GLY A 138 10.72 -1.15 12.17
CA GLY A 138 11.74 -2.15 12.43
C GLY A 138 12.83 -1.59 13.35
N SER A 139 13.10 -2.26 14.47
CA SER A 139 14.12 -1.87 15.47
C SER A 139 15.44 -2.63 15.33
N GLY A 140 15.60 -3.47 14.30
CA GLY A 140 16.79 -4.30 14.08
C GLY A 140 17.94 -3.54 13.40
N GLY A 141 19.18 -4.01 13.64
CA GLY A 141 20.34 -3.60 12.84
C GLY A 141 20.30 -4.19 11.42
N VAL A 142 21.24 -3.79 10.56
CA VAL A 142 21.33 -4.32 9.19
C VAL A 142 21.64 -5.82 9.23
N PRO A 143 20.76 -6.70 8.72
CA PRO A 143 21.04 -8.14 8.69
C PRO A 143 22.24 -8.44 7.78
N SER A 144 23.03 -9.46 8.13
CA SER A 144 24.16 -9.90 7.32
C SER A 144 23.69 -10.31 5.90
N GLY A 145 24.44 -9.88 4.88
CA GLY A 145 24.13 -10.14 3.48
C GLY A 145 23.14 -9.15 2.84
N CYS A 146 22.56 -8.25 3.61
CA CYS A 146 21.81 -7.12 3.05
C CYS A 146 22.75 -5.99 2.65
N GLY A 147 22.56 -5.46 1.44
CA GLY A 147 23.20 -4.23 0.99
C GLY A 147 22.39 -2.99 1.39
N SER A 148 22.22 -2.06 0.45
CA SER A 148 21.49 -0.81 0.68
C SER A 148 20.06 -0.89 0.16
N CYS A 149 19.09 -0.51 1.01
CA CYS A 149 17.69 -0.30 0.65
C CYS A 149 17.38 1.20 0.38
N THR A 150 18.35 1.98 -0.08
CA THR A 150 18.44 3.46 -0.08
C THR A 150 18.66 3.99 1.34
N VAL A 151 18.06 3.36 2.32
CA VAL A 151 18.32 3.49 3.76
C VAL A 151 18.81 2.14 4.31
N ALA A 152 19.13 2.06 5.59
CA ALA A 152 19.53 0.81 6.22
C ALA A 152 18.40 -0.24 6.11
N CYS A 153 18.69 -1.40 5.53
CA CYS A 153 17.77 -2.54 5.57
C CYS A 153 17.71 -3.09 7.01
N ASN A 154 16.54 -3.49 7.48
CA ASN A 154 16.34 -4.09 8.81
C ASN A 154 15.44 -5.33 8.80
N TYR A 155 15.05 -5.78 7.62
CA TYR A 155 14.26 -7.00 7.43
C TYR A 155 14.87 -7.83 6.30
N LYS A 156 14.95 -9.15 6.51
CA LYS A 156 15.61 -10.09 5.60
C LYS A 156 14.77 -11.34 5.39
N VAL A 157 14.73 -11.80 4.15
CA VAL A 157 14.20 -13.09 3.72
C VAL A 157 15.25 -13.81 2.90
N THR A 158 15.42 -15.12 3.12
CA THR A 158 16.36 -15.97 2.37
C THR A 158 15.62 -17.17 1.79
N ASN A 159 16.29 -17.91 0.93
CA ASN A 159 15.83 -19.22 0.49
C ASN A 159 15.57 -20.15 1.70
N PRO A 160 14.64 -21.12 1.55
CA PRO A 160 14.32 -22.14 2.54
C PRO A 160 15.53 -23.01 2.90
#